data_053c3f109f2160d8eee15d12b7cefc5d
#
_entry.id   053c3f109f2160d8eee15d12b7cefc5d
#
_cell.length_a   1.000
_cell.length_b   1.000
_cell.length_c   1.000
_cell.angle_alpha   90.00
_cell.angle_beta   90.00
_cell.angle_gamma   90.00
#
_symmetry.space_group_name_H-M   'P 1'
#
loop_
_entity.id
_entity.type
_entity.pdbx_description
1 polymer ?
#
loop_
_entity_poly.entity_id
_entity_poly.type
_entity_poly.pdbx_seq_one_letter_code
_entity_poly.pdbx_strand_id
1 'polypeptide(L)'
;RLLDQLEVEQDVAHMLNINVPALPYQEIKGVRWAPQGSSLWLGGYEERRAPDGRRYFWCTSGPCRSEEAESDFSLLQAGYVTVTPLTYQMTHREVFPGRELTL
;
A
#
# COMPACT_ATOMS: atom_id res chain seq x y z
N ARG A 1 -18.28 -13.58 4.87
CA ARG A 1 -18.39 -13.06 6.26
C ARG A 1 -17.71 -11.69 6.45
N LEU A 2 -16.48 -11.49 5.97
CA LEU A 2 -15.85 -10.16 6.00
C LEU A 2 -16.55 -9.20 5.03
N LEU A 3 -16.83 -9.65 3.81
CA LEU A 3 -17.51 -8.85 2.80
C LEU A 3 -18.91 -8.44 3.24
N ASP A 4 -19.67 -9.33 3.89
CA ASP A 4 -21.00 -9.04 4.42
C ASP A 4 -21.00 -7.90 5.47
N GLN A 5 -19.91 -7.81 6.26
CA GLN A 5 -19.73 -6.73 7.22
C GLN A 5 -19.33 -5.40 6.55
N LEU A 6 -18.59 -5.48 5.45
CA LEU A 6 -18.13 -4.31 4.70
C LEU A 6 -19.22 -3.71 3.82
N GLU A 7 -20.24 -4.48 3.39
CA GLU A 7 -21.39 -3.97 2.62
C GLU A 7 -22.20 -2.92 3.39
N VAL A 8 -22.22 -3.00 4.72
CA VAL A 8 -22.95 -2.04 5.57
C VAL A 8 -22.27 -0.67 5.62
N GLU A 9 -20.99 -0.59 5.25
CA GLU A 9 -20.18 0.63 5.33
C GLU A 9 -19.89 1.28 3.96
N GLN A 10 -20.52 0.81 2.89
CA GLN A 10 -20.29 1.30 1.52
C GLN A 10 -20.61 2.78 1.31
N ASP A 11 -21.38 3.40 2.18
CA ASP A 11 -21.71 4.83 2.11
C ASP A 11 -20.51 5.73 2.47
N VAL A 12 -19.41 5.17 3.00
CA VAL A 12 -18.29 5.94 3.55
C VAL A 12 -17.05 5.92 2.65
N ALA A 13 -16.89 4.88 1.82
CA ALA A 13 -15.70 4.75 0.97
C ALA A 13 -16.06 4.25 -0.44
N HIS A 14 -15.47 4.88 -1.44
CA HIS A 14 -15.68 4.50 -2.84
C HIS A 14 -14.89 3.25 -3.24
N MET A 15 -13.82 2.92 -2.52
CA MET A 15 -12.98 1.74 -2.71
C MET A 15 -12.46 1.24 -1.38
N LEU A 16 -12.26 -0.06 -1.28
CA LEU A 16 -11.57 -0.69 -0.16
C LEU A 16 -10.33 -1.41 -0.67
N ASN A 17 -9.18 -1.10 -0.08
CA ASN A 17 -7.97 -1.89 -0.26
C ASN A 17 -7.86 -2.89 0.89
N ILE A 18 -7.87 -4.18 0.56
CA ILE A 18 -7.80 -5.26 1.55
C ILE A 18 -6.50 -6.03 1.33
N ASN A 19 -5.65 -6.06 2.35
CA ASN A 19 -4.43 -6.83 2.35
C ASN A 19 -4.55 -8.00 3.34
N VAL A 20 -4.19 -9.19 2.88
CA VAL A 20 -4.23 -10.42 3.68
C VAL A 20 -2.80 -10.91 3.89
N PRO A 21 -2.37 -11.16 5.14
CA PRO A 21 -1.03 -11.67 5.39
C PRO A 21 -0.88 -13.11 4.87
N ALA A 22 0.31 -13.45 4.37
CA ALA A 22 0.65 -14.78 3.90
C ALA A 22 0.88 -15.76 5.08
N LEU A 23 -0.16 -15.95 5.90
CA LEU A 23 -0.16 -16.80 7.08
C LEU A 23 -1.28 -17.84 6.98
N PRO A 24 -1.15 -19.01 7.64
CA PRO A 24 -2.27 -19.91 7.86
C PRO A 24 -3.42 -19.20 8.55
N TYR A 25 -4.65 -19.56 8.21
CA TYR A 25 -5.86 -18.88 8.73
C TYR A 25 -5.88 -18.79 10.28
N GLN A 26 -5.39 -19.83 10.95
CA GLN A 26 -5.36 -19.90 12.41
C GLN A 26 -4.35 -18.94 13.05
N GLU A 27 -3.39 -18.45 12.27
CA GLU A 27 -2.34 -17.52 12.72
C GLU A 27 -2.71 -16.04 12.44
N ILE A 28 -3.78 -15.82 11.66
CA ILE A 28 -4.29 -14.47 11.41
C ILE A 28 -4.92 -13.93 12.69
N LYS A 29 -4.38 -12.82 13.18
CA LYS A 29 -4.80 -12.25 14.49
C LYS A 29 -6.16 -11.53 14.45
N GLY A 30 -6.69 -11.26 13.25
CA GLY A 30 -7.96 -10.59 13.06
C GLY A 30 -7.95 -9.61 11.91
N VAL A 31 -8.97 -8.77 11.83
CA VAL A 31 -9.15 -7.75 10.78
C VAL A 31 -9.09 -6.37 11.43
N ARG A 32 -8.40 -5.42 10.81
CA ARG A 32 -8.24 -4.05 11.30
C ARG A 32 -8.48 -3.03 10.18
N TRP A 33 -9.19 -1.97 10.48
CA TRP A 33 -9.14 -0.75 9.70
C TRP A 33 -7.76 -0.11 9.87
N ALA A 34 -7.17 0.33 8.78
CA ALA A 34 -5.85 0.92 8.80
C ALA A 34 -5.74 2.05 7.77
N PRO A 35 -5.06 3.16 8.09
CA PRO A 35 -4.69 4.14 7.09
C PRO A 35 -3.63 3.56 6.16
N GLN A 36 -3.57 4.07 4.93
CA GLN A 36 -2.47 3.79 4.03
C GLN A 36 -1.17 4.35 4.60
N GLY A 37 -0.18 3.49 4.78
CA GLY A 37 1.14 3.90 5.23
C GLY A 37 1.98 4.54 4.13
N SER A 38 2.86 5.46 4.52
CA SER A 38 3.88 6.05 3.64
C SER A 38 5.14 5.16 3.60
N SER A 39 4.99 3.91 3.17
CA SER A 39 6.11 2.99 3.09
C SER A 39 7.04 3.37 1.95
N LEU A 40 8.31 3.63 2.27
CA LEU A 40 9.36 3.86 1.28
C LEU A 40 10.08 2.55 0.95
N TRP A 41 9.97 2.13 -0.29
CA TRP A 41 10.82 1.08 -0.83
C TRP A 41 12.19 1.67 -1.17
N LEU A 42 13.20 1.33 -0.39
CA LEU A 42 14.59 1.71 -0.63
C LEU A 42 15.24 0.72 -1.60
N GLY A 43 14.62 0.51 -2.73
CA GLY A 43 15.15 -0.33 -3.79
C GLY A 43 15.86 0.51 -4.86
N GLY A 44 16.69 -0.15 -5.64
CA GLY A 44 17.35 0.42 -6.81
C GLY A 44 17.11 -0.44 -8.04
N TYR A 45 17.80 -0.11 -9.11
CA TYR A 45 17.81 -0.91 -10.33
C TYR A 45 19.24 -1.40 -10.58
N GLU A 46 19.36 -2.69 -10.88
CA GLU A 46 20.61 -3.32 -11.30
C GLU A 46 20.54 -3.57 -12.81
N GLU A 47 21.52 -3.04 -13.55
CA GLU A 47 21.61 -3.33 -14.98
C GLU A 47 22.11 -4.78 -15.18
N ARG A 48 21.38 -5.53 -15.99
CA ARG A 48 21.73 -6.89 -16.38
C ARG A 48 21.64 -7.03 -17.90
N ARG A 49 22.29 -8.09 -18.43
CA ARG A 49 22.22 -8.43 -19.85
C ARG A 49 21.58 -9.79 -20.04
N ALA A 50 20.64 -9.84 -20.98
CA ALA A 50 20.08 -11.08 -21.46
C ALA A 50 21.09 -11.85 -22.34
N PRO A 51 20.93 -13.15 -22.56
CA PRO A 51 21.82 -13.95 -23.41
C PRO A 51 21.93 -13.43 -24.84
N ASP A 52 20.92 -12.71 -25.34
CA ASP A 52 20.91 -12.06 -26.68
C ASP A 52 21.57 -10.68 -26.69
N GLY A 53 22.19 -10.25 -25.58
CA GLY A 53 22.91 -8.98 -25.42
C GLY A 53 22.03 -7.79 -25.07
N ARG A 54 20.71 -7.90 -25.01
CA ARG A 54 19.81 -6.81 -24.61
C ARG A 54 20.01 -6.44 -23.16
N ARG A 55 20.07 -5.15 -22.87
CA ARG A 55 20.10 -4.64 -21.50
C ARG A 55 18.67 -4.65 -20.90
N TYR A 56 18.58 -5.07 -19.65
CA TYR A 56 17.38 -4.90 -18.83
C TYR A 56 17.74 -4.47 -17.42
N PHE A 57 16.81 -3.86 -16.75
CA PHE A 57 16.99 -3.39 -15.39
C PHE A 57 16.16 -4.24 -14.44
N TRP A 58 16.84 -4.86 -13.50
CA TRP A 58 16.20 -5.65 -12.46
C TRP A 58 15.92 -4.75 -11.26
N CYS A 59 14.66 -4.69 -10.83
CA CYS A 59 14.31 -3.98 -9.61
C CYS A 59 14.84 -4.77 -8.40
N THR A 60 15.73 -4.16 -7.64
CA THR A 60 16.22 -4.74 -6.39
C THR A 60 15.30 -4.29 -5.25
N SER A 61 14.73 -5.26 -4.53
CA SER A 61 13.95 -4.95 -3.34
C SER A 61 14.89 -4.52 -2.21
N GLY A 62 14.75 -3.28 -1.78
CA GLY A 62 15.38 -2.80 -0.55
C GLY A 62 14.45 -3.02 0.67
N PRO A 63 14.96 -2.76 1.88
CA PRO A 63 14.11 -2.81 3.07
C PRO A 63 13.01 -1.77 2.95
N CYS A 64 11.76 -2.21 3.17
CA CYS A 64 10.64 -1.29 3.33
C CYS A 64 10.69 -0.72 4.75
N ARG A 65 10.77 0.59 4.87
CA ARG A 65 10.62 1.26 6.15
C ARG A 65 9.23 1.89 6.21
N SER A 66 8.44 1.48 7.18
CA SER A 66 7.26 2.21 7.63
C SER A 66 7.54 2.66 9.07
N GLU A 67 7.46 3.96 9.30
CA GLU A 67 7.61 4.51 10.66
C GLU A 67 6.26 4.62 11.38
N GLU A 68 5.18 4.31 10.69
CA GLU A 68 3.81 4.43 11.19
C GLU A 68 3.34 3.12 11.82
N ALA A 69 3.23 3.08 13.15
CA ALA A 69 2.92 1.86 13.90
C ALA A 69 1.53 1.25 13.62
N GLU A 70 0.58 2.05 13.13
CA GLU A 70 -0.82 1.63 12.88
C GLU A 70 -1.19 1.67 11.39
N SER A 71 -0.20 1.70 10.49
CA SER A 71 -0.44 1.68 9.05
C SER A 71 -0.87 0.29 8.57
N ASP A 72 -1.47 0.23 7.38
CA ASP A 72 -1.83 -1.02 6.69
C ASP A 72 -0.63 -1.96 6.58
N PHE A 73 0.55 -1.43 6.24
CA PHE A 73 1.78 -2.20 6.15
C PHE A 73 2.23 -2.77 7.50
N SER A 74 2.27 -1.95 8.55
CA SER A 74 2.72 -2.37 9.88
C SER A 74 1.81 -3.41 10.49
N LEU A 75 0.50 -3.24 10.34
CA LEU A 75 -0.49 -4.18 10.83
C LEU A 75 -0.50 -5.49 10.03
N LEU A 76 -0.27 -5.42 8.70
CA LEU A 76 -0.12 -6.61 7.87
C LEU A 76 1.09 -7.44 8.31
N GLN A 77 2.23 -6.79 8.55
CA GLN A 77 3.42 -7.47 9.08
C GLN A 77 3.20 -8.05 10.48
N ALA A 78 2.37 -7.40 11.29
CA ALA A 78 1.98 -7.91 12.60
C ALA A 78 1.01 -9.11 12.55
N GLY A 79 0.52 -9.48 11.36
CA GLY A 79 -0.34 -10.65 11.14
C GLY A 79 -1.84 -10.35 11.13
N TYR A 80 -2.23 -9.11 10.90
CA TYR A 80 -3.64 -8.73 10.72
C TYR A 80 -4.00 -8.63 9.24
N VAL A 81 -5.24 -8.94 8.91
CA VAL A 81 -5.87 -8.47 7.67
C VAL A 81 -6.13 -6.98 7.83
N THR A 82 -5.74 -6.17 6.86
CA THR A 82 -5.98 -4.73 6.90
C THR A 82 -7.01 -4.32 5.87
N VAL A 83 -7.87 -3.37 6.24
CA VAL A 83 -8.88 -2.77 5.37
C VAL A 83 -8.64 -1.27 5.37
N THR A 84 -8.34 -0.72 4.20
CA THR A 84 -8.08 0.71 4.02
C THR A 84 -9.15 1.32 3.13
N PRO A 85 -9.96 2.25 3.63
CA PRO A 85 -10.90 2.98 2.79
C PRO A 85 -10.15 3.97 1.91
N LEU A 86 -10.39 3.92 0.62
CA LEU A 86 -9.73 4.77 -0.37
C LEU A 86 -10.74 5.67 -1.08
N THR A 87 -10.27 6.85 -1.48
CA THR A 87 -10.96 7.70 -2.44
C THR A 87 -10.17 7.73 -3.75
N TYR A 88 -10.83 7.95 -4.88
CA TYR A 88 -10.15 8.13 -6.17
C TYR A 88 -9.60 9.56 -6.35
N GLN A 89 -9.89 10.48 -5.42
CA GLN A 89 -9.42 11.86 -5.42
C GLN A 89 -8.02 11.95 -4.82
N MET A 90 -6.99 11.75 -5.65
CA MET A 90 -5.59 11.72 -5.22
C MET A 90 -4.91 13.08 -5.19
N THR A 91 -5.61 14.16 -5.56
CA THR A 91 -5.05 15.51 -5.53
C THR A 91 -4.90 16.02 -4.10
N HIS A 92 -3.69 16.34 -3.69
CA HIS A 92 -3.42 16.98 -2.40
C HIS A 92 -3.75 18.49 -2.51
N ARG A 93 -4.99 18.84 -2.27
CA ARG A 93 -5.52 20.19 -2.51
C ARG A 93 -4.86 21.29 -1.67
N GLU A 94 -4.30 20.95 -0.54
CA GLU A 94 -3.66 21.93 0.37
C GLU A 94 -2.29 22.40 -0.14
N VAL A 95 -1.65 21.65 -1.05
CA VAL A 95 -0.29 21.98 -1.55
C VAL A 95 -0.32 22.88 -2.77
N PHE A 96 -1.43 22.99 -3.50
CA PHE A 96 -1.53 23.72 -4.77
C PHE A 96 -2.59 24.81 -4.84
N PRO A 97 -2.73 25.70 -3.85
CA PRO A 97 -3.62 26.83 -4.01
C PRO A 97 -2.99 27.87 -4.94
N GLY A 98 -3.32 27.82 -6.23
CA GLY A 98 -3.08 28.93 -7.15
C GLY A 98 -1.63 29.28 -7.47
N ARG A 99 -0.69 28.35 -7.37
CA ARG A 99 0.69 28.56 -7.81
C ARG A 99 0.82 28.37 -9.31
N GLU A 100 1.25 29.41 -10.01
CA GLU A 100 1.73 29.29 -11.39
C GLU A 100 3.11 28.66 -11.41
N LEU A 101 3.32 27.72 -12.34
CA LEU A 101 4.64 27.16 -12.64
C LEU A 101 5.20 27.88 -13.85
N THR A 102 6.44 28.34 -13.75
CA THR A 102 7.19 28.93 -14.87
C THR A 102 7.95 27.82 -15.59
N LEU A 103 7.86 27.81 -16.93
CA LEU A 103 8.65 26.92 -17.79
C LEU A 103 10.09 27.44 -17.90
#